data_ff1416a06395e7956525621fa08bac9d
#
_entry.id   ff1416a06395e7956525621fa08bac9d
#
_cell.length_a   1.000
_cell.length_b   1.000
_cell.length_c   1.000
_cell.angle_alpha   90.00
_cell.angle_beta   90.00
_cell.angle_gamma   90.00
#
_symmetry.space_group_name_H-M   'P 1'
#
loop_
_entity.id
_entity.type
_entity.pdbx_description
1 polymer ?
#
loop_
_entity_poly.entity_id
_entity_poly.type
_entity_poly.pdbx_seq_one_letter_code
_entity_poly.pdbx_strand_id
1 'polypeptide(L)'
;LTKAVLETGEVALTAGPLPDLAIPATLHASLIARLDRLGPVSREIGQIGAVIGREFGYELIDAISQRPVPELQSGLDRLVEAGLLFCRGAAPNSSYLFKHALVQDAAYSTLLRARRQELHARVVAVLERDFANLIERQPELLAHHLTAAGDAERAVDQWLRAGRYAAERLAHLEAIRRFDRGLTLLAAQSERPARDGREIELQLARGLSLVTTEGFGSAEAARAYTRAHQLAERGGDARRLFTAVFGLWVSANGRRSMHECRTHSERLQRLTAEDADDDLRLQAHHSAWTTFLFSGEPAAAHEHSEAGRRLYDPERHRSHRQLYGGHDPGACARYMGAQAHWLLGYADTGLAIGQDALTVAERIAHPFTLGAALVMSAMLHLDRNEPELALQRIEAAEALAAEQKIGLVLEPQILRGAVLTAKGEFKEAVACLREGLGQPRGIRLRHYGLARLAEALSRRGEHLEAVAMVNEGLTDQERTGQRRWEAELNRLEGVALFGLNRLDEARAAFEAALRVARRQQAKSYELRAAVSLARLMGERGRRAEARDLLAPVYGSFTEGFDTTDLKEAKALLDQLA
;
A
#
# COMPACT_ATOMS: atom_id res chain seq x y z
N LEU A 1 -8.21 -23.38 -35.08
CA LEU A 1 -8.98 -23.22 -33.81
C LEU A 1 -10.47 -23.01 -34.08
N THR A 2 -10.87 -22.12 -34.99
CA THR A 2 -12.27 -21.82 -35.29
C THR A 2 -13.05 -23.05 -35.81
N LYS A 3 -12.41 -23.98 -36.53
CA LYS A 3 -13.04 -25.16 -37.06
C LYS A 3 -13.22 -26.27 -36.02
N ALA A 4 -12.32 -26.39 -35.07
CA ALA A 4 -12.41 -27.36 -33.97
C ALA A 4 -13.45 -26.96 -32.89
N VAL A 5 -13.71 -25.65 -32.73
CA VAL A 5 -14.73 -25.12 -31.80
C VAL A 5 -16.15 -25.27 -32.40
N LEU A 6 -16.28 -25.28 -33.71
CA LEU A 6 -17.58 -25.44 -34.36
C LEU A 6 -18.07 -26.91 -34.43
N GLU A 7 -17.18 -27.88 -34.22
CA GLU A 7 -17.51 -29.31 -34.23
C GLU A 7 -17.90 -29.88 -32.85
N THR A 8 -17.66 -29.12 -31.76
CA THR A 8 -18.13 -29.45 -30.41
C THR A 8 -19.18 -28.45 -29.97
N GLY A 9 -20.40 -28.64 -30.42
CA GLY A 9 -21.54 -27.79 -30.10
C GLY A 9 -21.73 -27.58 -28.62
N GLU A 10 -22.06 -26.31 -28.27
CA GLU A 10 -22.51 -25.80 -26.98
C GLU A 10 -21.49 -25.82 -25.83
N VAL A 11 -20.75 -24.70 -25.66
CA VAL A 11 -20.19 -24.32 -24.36
C VAL A 11 -20.77 -22.98 -23.96
N ALA A 12 -21.57 -23.01 -22.90
CA ALA A 12 -22.10 -21.86 -22.23
C ALA A 12 -20.93 -20.97 -21.73
N LEU A 13 -21.01 -19.67 -22.01
CA LEU A 13 -20.10 -18.63 -21.50
C LEU A 13 -20.32 -18.48 -19.96
N THR A 14 -19.58 -19.23 -19.17
CA THR A 14 -19.40 -18.97 -17.74
C THR A 14 -18.00 -18.42 -17.53
N ALA A 15 -17.93 -17.26 -16.85
CA ALA A 15 -16.69 -16.55 -16.53
C ALA A 15 -15.87 -17.36 -15.50
N GLY A 16 -14.91 -18.14 -16.00
CA GLY A 16 -13.87 -18.83 -15.24
C GLY A 16 -12.58 -18.86 -16.07
N PRO A 17 -11.38 -19.08 -15.47
CA PRO A 17 -10.15 -19.22 -16.23
C PRO A 17 -10.34 -20.37 -17.25
N LEU A 18 -9.99 -20.07 -18.52
CA LEU A 18 -10.04 -21.06 -19.59
C LEU A 18 -9.25 -22.29 -19.15
N PRO A 19 -9.84 -23.50 -19.21
CA PRO A 19 -9.10 -24.72 -18.96
C PRO A 19 -7.97 -24.84 -19.98
N ASP A 20 -6.81 -25.38 -19.55
CA ASP A 20 -5.75 -25.79 -20.47
C ASP A 20 -6.35 -26.66 -21.56
N LEU A 21 -6.58 -26.08 -22.75
CA LEU A 21 -7.09 -26.77 -23.91
C LEU A 21 -6.02 -27.79 -24.31
N ALA A 22 -6.24 -29.05 -23.96
CA ALA A 22 -5.38 -30.14 -24.39
C ALA A 22 -5.26 -30.09 -25.92
N ILE A 23 -4.07 -29.76 -26.40
CA ILE A 23 -3.77 -29.70 -27.85
C ILE A 23 -4.05 -31.07 -28.43
N PRO A 24 -4.87 -31.20 -29.49
CA PRO A 24 -5.08 -32.50 -30.13
C PRO A 24 -3.74 -33.11 -30.52
N ALA A 25 -3.43 -34.31 -30.03
CA ALA A 25 -2.18 -35.02 -30.27
C ALA A 25 -1.79 -35.08 -31.77
N THR A 26 -2.79 -35.09 -32.62
CA THR A 26 -2.67 -35.06 -34.10
C THR A 26 -2.09 -33.75 -34.65
N LEU A 27 -2.43 -32.59 -34.06
CA LEU A 27 -1.91 -31.30 -34.53
C LEU A 27 -0.44 -31.12 -34.11
N HIS A 28 -0.11 -31.46 -32.87
CA HIS A 28 1.25 -31.41 -32.35
C HIS A 28 2.18 -32.35 -33.17
N ALA A 29 1.77 -33.58 -33.41
CA ALA A 29 2.51 -34.53 -34.23
C ALA A 29 2.71 -34.02 -35.67
N SER A 30 1.68 -33.38 -36.28
CA SER A 30 1.78 -32.78 -37.60
C SER A 30 2.81 -31.64 -37.66
N LEU A 31 2.90 -30.80 -36.63
CA LEU A 31 3.87 -29.71 -36.55
C LEU A 31 5.30 -30.25 -36.41
N ILE A 32 5.50 -31.29 -35.60
CA ILE A 32 6.80 -31.97 -35.47
C ILE A 32 7.22 -32.55 -36.81
N ALA A 33 6.34 -33.28 -37.50
CA ALA A 33 6.61 -33.88 -38.82
C ALA A 33 6.93 -32.82 -39.90
N ARG A 34 6.34 -31.61 -39.79
CA ARG A 34 6.69 -30.49 -40.70
C ARG A 34 8.10 -29.97 -40.40
N LEU A 35 8.47 -29.84 -39.14
CA LEU A 35 9.80 -29.42 -38.74
C LEU A 35 10.87 -30.44 -39.17
N ASP A 36 10.58 -31.74 -39.02
CA ASP A 36 11.48 -32.83 -39.41
C ASP A 36 11.75 -32.87 -40.93
N ARG A 37 10.77 -32.56 -41.76
CA ARG A 37 10.92 -32.50 -43.23
C ARG A 37 11.87 -31.41 -43.73
N LEU A 38 12.17 -30.39 -42.92
CA LEU A 38 13.09 -29.31 -43.27
C LEU A 38 14.57 -29.70 -43.14
N GLY A 39 14.83 -30.91 -42.64
CA GLY A 39 16.18 -31.42 -42.41
C GLY A 39 16.81 -30.99 -41.07
N PRO A 40 17.95 -31.60 -40.72
CA PRO A 40 18.52 -31.50 -39.38
C PRO A 40 18.95 -30.09 -39.00
N VAL A 41 19.47 -29.30 -39.96
CA VAL A 41 19.96 -27.93 -39.72
C VAL A 41 18.78 -27.00 -39.36
N SER A 42 17.75 -26.94 -40.19
CA SER A 42 16.58 -26.09 -39.94
C SER A 42 15.82 -26.52 -38.66
N ARG A 43 15.74 -27.84 -38.40
CA ARG A 43 15.17 -28.39 -37.18
C ARG A 43 15.92 -27.88 -35.94
N GLU A 44 17.26 -27.97 -35.91
CA GLU A 44 18.08 -27.50 -34.79
C GLU A 44 17.93 -25.98 -34.60
N ILE A 45 17.93 -25.20 -35.68
CA ILE A 45 17.72 -23.74 -35.62
C ILE A 45 16.33 -23.43 -35.05
N GLY A 46 15.29 -24.14 -35.48
CA GLY A 46 13.94 -23.99 -34.91
C GLY A 46 13.87 -24.36 -33.43
N GLN A 47 14.60 -25.40 -33.01
CA GLN A 47 14.72 -25.80 -31.61
C GLN A 47 15.45 -24.74 -30.77
N ILE A 48 16.55 -24.19 -31.27
CA ILE A 48 17.30 -23.08 -30.60
C ILE A 48 16.38 -21.86 -30.49
N GLY A 49 15.71 -21.47 -31.58
CA GLY A 49 14.74 -20.37 -31.55
C GLY A 49 13.63 -20.60 -30.53
N ALA A 50 13.10 -21.85 -30.45
CA ALA A 50 12.05 -22.20 -29.47
C ALA A 50 12.54 -22.10 -28.01
N VAL A 51 13.82 -22.39 -27.75
CA VAL A 51 14.46 -22.20 -26.44
C VAL A 51 14.62 -20.72 -26.10
N ILE A 52 15.02 -19.87 -27.06
CA ILE A 52 15.19 -18.42 -26.85
C ILE A 52 13.83 -17.80 -26.47
N GLY A 53 12.78 -18.12 -27.24
CA GLY A 53 11.47 -17.58 -26.96
C GLY A 53 10.55 -17.54 -28.19
N ARG A 54 9.38 -16.94 -28.04
CA ARG A 54 8.41 -16.80 -29.14
C ARG A 54 8.90 -15.85 -30.23
N GLU A 55 9.63 -14.83 -29.86
CA GLU A 55 10.28 -13.87 -30.75
C GLU A 55 11.75 -13.77 -30.36
N PHE A 56 12.64 -13.72 -31.37
CA PHE A 56 14.08 -13.62 -31.15
C PHE A 56 14.77 -12.85 -32.29
N GLY A 57 15.82 -12.11 -31.94
CA GLY A 57 16.66 -11.40 -32.91
C GLY A 57 17.68 -12.30 -33.58
N TYR A 58 18.11 -11.93 -34.80
CA TYR A 58 19.15 -12.63 -35.54
C TYR A 58 20.47 -12.69 -34.77
N GLU A 59 20.92 -11.58 -34.20
CA GLU A 59 22.16 -11.51 -33.43
C GLU A 59 22.21 -12.50 -32.27
N LEU A 60 21.07 -12.69 -31.57
CA LEU A 60 20.99 -13.61 -30.44
C LEU A 60 21.06 -15.07 -30.90
N ILE A 61 20.31 -15.46 -31.95
CA ILE A 61 20.35 -16.82 -32.44
C ILE A 61 21.67 -17.15 -33.12
N ASP A 62 22.31 -16.20 -33.77
CA ASP A 62 23.64 -16.36 -34.34
C ASP A 62 24.69 -16.68 -33.26
N ALA A 63 24.73 -15.88 -32.21
CA ALA A 63 25.65 -16.09 -31.08
C ALA A 63 25.41 -17.43 -30.35
N ILE A 64 24.17 -17.93 -30.29
CA ILE A 64 23.80 -19.18 -29.61
C ILE A 64 24.05 -20.40 -30.51
N SER A 65 23.73 -20.31 -31.80
CA SER A 65 23.78 -21.46 -32.72
C SER A 65 25.21 -21.93 -33.01
N GLN A 66 26.18 -20.99 -32.97
CA GLN A 66 27.62 -21.26 -33.32
C GLN A 66 27.77 -21.90 -34.71
N ARG A 67 26.82 -21.62 -35.61
CA ARG A 67 26.86 -22.14 -37.00
C ARG A 67 27.47 -21.10 -37.92
N PRO A 68 28.06 -21.56 -39.05
CA PRO A 68 28.44 -20.65 -40.13
C PRO A 68 27.23 -19.81 -40.58
N VAL A 69 27.43 -18.48 -40.76
CA VAL A 69 26.40 -17.53 -41.17
C VAL A 69 25.52 -18.01 -42.35
N PRO A 70 26.12 -18.61 -43.45
CA PRO A 70 25.32 -19.08 -44.57
C PRO A 70 24.36 -20.25 -44.21
N GLU A 71 24.81 -21.15 -43.31
CA GLU A 71 23.95 -22.26 -42.82
C GLU A 71 22.81 -21.77 -41.95
N LEU A 72 23.12 -20.84 -41.05
CA LEU A 72 22.11 -20.24 -40.20
C LEU A 72 21.04 -19.51 -41.02
N GLN A 73 21.45 -18.67 -41.97
CA GLN A 73 20.54 -17.93 -42.83
C GLN A 73 19.67 -18.86 -43.64
N SER A 74 20.29 -19.84 -44.32
CA SER A 74 19.54 -20.84 -45.12
C SER A 74 18.54 -21.62 -44.27
N GLY A 75 18.89 -21.97 -43.04
CA GLY A 75 17.99 -22.66 -42.12
C GLY A 75 16.81 -21.79 -41.65
N LEU A 76 17.05 -20.52 -41.39
CA LEU A 76 16.00 -19.56 -41.05
C LEU A 76 15.07 -19.29 -42.23
N ASP A 77 15.60 -19.11 -43.43
CA ASP A 77 14.81 -18.90 -44.65
C ASP A 77 13.88 -20.08 -44.91
N ARG A 78 14.35 -21.32 -44.79
CA ARG A 78 13.51 -22.52 -44.89
C ARG A 78 12.39 -22.58 -43.87
N LEU A 79 12.65 -22.13 -42.62
CA LEU A 79 11.62 -22.08 -41.59
C LEU A 79 10.56 -21.02 -41.91
N VAL A 80 10.96 -19.89 -42.50
CA VAL A 80 10.06 -18.82 -42.96
C VAL A 80 9.23 -19.30 -44.17
N GLU A 81 9.86 -19.89 -45.20
CA GLU A 81 9.19 -20.44 -46.39
C GLU A 81 8.20 -21.55 -46.02
N ALA A 82 8.55 -22.40 -45.05
CA ALA A 82 7.65 -23.39 -44.50
C ALA A 82 6.49 -22.83 -43.69
N GLY A 83 6.45 -21.50 -43.45
CA GLY A 83 5.42 -20.82 -42.68
C GLY A 83 5.41 -21.20 -41.19
N LEU A 84 6.57 -21.55 -40.62
CA LEU A 84 6.76 -21.80 -39.19
C LEU A 84 7.21 -20.56 -38.44
N LEU A 85 7.97 -19.68 -39.13
CA LEU A 85 8.42 -18.37 -38.63
C LEU A 85 7.92 -17.24 -39.53
N PHE A 86 7.75 -16.08 -38.96
CA PHE A 86 7.72 -14.79 -39.65
C PHE A 86 9.05 -14.07 -39.45
N CYS A 87 9.56 -13.45 -40.50
CA CYS A 87 10.72 -12.58 -40.45
C CYS A 87 10.31 -11.13 -40.60
N ARG A 88 10.90 -10.23 -39.78
CA ARG A 88 10.79 -8.78 -39.91
C ARG A 88 12.18 -8.19 -40.03
N GLY A 89 12.40 -7.38 -41.05
CA GLY A 89 13.72 -6.78 -41.33
C GLY A 89 14.62 -7.69 -42.14
N ALA A 90 15.88 -7.33 -42.27
CA ALA A 90 16.94 -8.07 -42.94
C ALA A 90 18.14 -8.27 -41.98
N ALA A 91 18.84 -9.39 -42.08
CA ALA A 91 20.03 -9.68 -41.29
C ALA A 91 21.09 -8.57 -41.45
N PRO A 92 21.80 -8.16 -40.39
CA PRO A 92 21.76 -8.72 -39.02
C PRO A 92 20.63 -8.18 -38.13
N ASN A 93 19.91 -7.15 -38.55
CA ASN A 93 18.88 -6.45 -37.75
C ASN A 93 17.48 -7.07 -37.92
N SER A 94 17.39 -8.37 -38.24
CA SER A 94 16.12 -9.07 -38.38
C SER A 94 15.65 -9.68 -37.06
N SER A 95 14.33 -9.75 -36.90
CA SER A 95 13.67 -10.52 -35.83
C SER A 95 12.78 -11.62 -36.44
N TYR A 96 12.69 -12.72 -35.72
CA TYR A 96 11.91 -13.91 -36.09
C TYR A 96 10.85 -14.17 -35.03
N LEU A 97 9.64 -14.43 -35.49
CA LEU A 97 8.49 -14.71 -34.62
C LEU A 97 7.87 -16.06 -35.02
N PHE A 98 7.70 -16.99 -34.08
CA PHE A 98 6.92 -18.20 -34.33
C PHE A 98 5.48 -17.85 -34.73
N LYS A 99 5.04 -18.36 -35.88
CA LYS A 99 3.72 -18.04 -36.45
C LYS A 99 2.57 -18.37 -35.50
N HIS A 100 2.72 -19.45 -34.73
CA HIS A 100 1.83 -19.86 -33.66
C HIS A 100 2.63 -20.35 -32.46
N ALA A 101 2.14 -20.12 -31.23
CA ALA A 101 2.76 -20.62 -30.00
C ALA A 101 2.94 -22.16 -30.07
N LEU A 102 1.99 -22.86 -30.67
CA LEU A 102 2.05 -24.31 -30.85
C LEU A 102 3.24 -24.79 -31.69
N VAL A 103 3.77 -23.97 -32.61
CA VAL A 103 4.97 -24.31 -33.39
C VAL A 103 6.21 -24.24 -32.50
N GLN A 104 6.29 -23.21 -31.66
CA GLN A 104 7.34 -23.09 -30.66
C GLN A 104 7.30 -24.26 -29.66
N ASP A 105 6.12 -24.55 -29.11
CA ASP A 105 5.93 -25.65 -28.16
C ASP A 105 6.29 -27.00 -28.76
N ALA A 106 5.90 -27.25 -30.02
CA ALA A 106 6.25 -28.47 -30.74
C ALA A 106 7.78 -28.59 -30.92
N ALA A 107 8.45 -27.53 -31.39
CA ALA A 107 9.91 -27.51 -31.54
C ALA A 107 10.63 -27.73 -30.20
N TYR A 108 10.19 -27.04 -29.15
CA TYR A 108 10.74 -27.16 -27.79
C TYR A 108 10.55 -28.57 -27.21
N SER A 109 9.37 -29.19 -27.42
CA SER A 109 9.05 -30.50 -26.87
C SER A 109 9.89 -31.65 -27.46
N THR A 110 10.44 -31.46 -28.66
CA THR A 110 11.33 -32.46 -29.30
C THR A 110 12.72 -32.53 -28.64
N LEU A 111 13.07 -31.54 -27.82
CA LEU A 111 14.37 -31.53 -27.13
C LEU A 111 14.32 -32.43 -25.88
N LEU A 112 15.32 -33.26 -25.70
CA LEU A 112 15.55 -33.99 -24.46
C LEU A 112 15.90 -33.01 -23.30
N ARG A 113 15.56 -33.38 -22.10
CA ARG A 113 15.79 -32.55 -20.90
C ARG A 113 17.23 -32.02 -20.79
N ALA A 114 18.22 -32.89 -20.95
CA ALA A 114 19.63 -32.50 -20.89
C ALA A 114 19.99 -31.47 -21.97
N ARG A 115 19.49 -31.66 -23.20
CA ARG A 115 19.74 -30.71 -24.31
C ARG A 115 19.04 -29.36 -24.08
N ARG A 116 17.82 -29.36 -23.49
CA ARG A 116 17.14 -28.11 -23.09
C ARG A 116 17.98 -27.34 -22.08
N GLN A 117 18.45 -28.01 -21.04
CA GLN A 117 19.29 -27.39 -20.00
C GLN A 117 20.57 -26.80 -20.58
N GLU A 118 21.25 -27.54 -21.46
CA GLU A 118 22.46 -27.08 -22.15
C GLU A 118 22.18 -25.83 -23.01
N LEU A 119 21.12 -25.84 -23.81
CA LEU A 119 20.76 -24.69 -24.64
C LEU A 119 20.37 -23.48 -23.79
N HIS A 120 19.60 -23.64 -22.72
CA HIS A 120 19.30 -22.55 -21.82
C HIS A 120 20.56 -22.00 -21.13
N ALA A 121 21.51 -22.85 -20.73
CA ALA A 121 22.79 -22.41 -20.16
C ALA A 121 23.61 -21.62 -21.19
N ARG A 122 23.56 -22.04 -22.47
CA ARG A 122 24.23 -21.32 -23.56
C ARG A 122 23.57 -19.95 -23.82
N VAL A 123 22.25 -19.86 -23.77
CA VAL A 123 21.51 -18.58 -23.84
C VAL A 123 21.93 -17.67 -22.69
N VAL A 124 22.02 -18.17 -21.46
CA VAL A 124 22.49 -17.41 -20.29
C VAL A 124 23.88 -16.82 -20.55
N ALA A 125 24.83 -17.65 -20.99
CA ALA A 125 26.21 -17.21 -21.24
C ALA A 125 26.29 -16.12 -22.32
N VAL A 126 25.49 -16.23 -23.38
CA VAL A 126 25.44 -15.22 -24.45
C VAL A 126 24.77 -13.93 -23.96
N LEU A 127 23.66 -14.03 -23.24
CA LEU A 127 22.96 -12.87 -22.70
C LEU A 127 23.87 -12.06 -21.76
N GLU A 128 24.61 -12.72 -20.89
CA GLU A 128 25.52 -12.05 -19.95
C GLU A 128 26.73 -11.42 -20.62
N ARG A 129 27.27 -12.06 -21.68
CA ARG A 129 28.45 -11.56 -22.38
C ARG A 129 28.12 -10.40 -23.31
N ASP A 130 27.06 -10.51 -24.09
CA ASP A 130 26.83 -9.64 -25.25
C ASP A 130 25.55 -8.76 -25.12
N PHE A 131 24.64 -9.07 -24.21
CA PHE A 131 23.32 -8.44 -24.14
C PHE A 131 22.99 -7.84 -22.76
N ALA A 132 23.99 -7.23 -22.08
CA ALA A 132 23.83 -6.64 -20.75
C ALA A 132 22.64 -5.64 -20.67
N ASN A 133 22.51 -4.76 -21.68
CA ASN A 133 21.42 -3.79 -21.76
C ASN A 133 20.02 -4.45 -21.86
N LEU A 134 19.93 -5.62 -22.49
CA LEU A 134 18.66 -6.37 -22.57
C LEU A 134 18.30 -6.95 -21.21
N ILE A 135 19.28 -7.50 -20.49
CA ILE A 135 19.09 -8.04 -19.13
C ILE A 135 18.66 -6.93 -18.15
N GLU A 136 19.20 -5.73 -18.28
CA GLU A 136 18.81 -4.60 -17.42
C GLU A 136 17.35 -4.20 -17.63
N ARG A 137 16.88 -4.23 -18.87
CA ARG A 137 15.48 -3.88 -19.22
C ARG A 137 14.50 -5.02 -19.02
N GLN A 138 14.97 -6.27 -19.09
CA GLN A 138 14.17 -7.49 -19.01
C GLN A 138 14.86 -8.53 -18.12
N PRO A 139 15.03 -8.27 -16.82
CA PRO A 139 15.73 -9.19 -15.91
C PRO A 139 15.04 -10.56 -15.78
N GLU A 140 13.73 -10.63 -16.05
CA GLU A 140 12.95 -11.87 -16.08
C GLU A 140 13.40 -12.84 -17.19
N LEU A 141 13.97 -12.33 -18.28
CA LEU A 141 14.48 -13.16 -19.37
C LEU A 141 15.62 -14.03 -18.86
N LEU A 142 16.60 -13.42 -18.20
CA LEU A 142 17.72 -14.13 -17.61
C LEU A 142 17.27 -15.11 -16.52
N ALA A 143 16.34 -14.67 -15.64
CA ALA A 143 15.78 -15.51 -14.58
C ALA A 143 15.09 -16.77 -15.14
N HIS A 144 14.35 -16.63 -16.24
CA HIS A 144 13.70 -17.75 -16.92
C HIS A 144 14.73 -18.77 -17.43
N HIS A 145 15.75 -18.31 -18.15
CA HIS A 145 16.77 -19.19 -18.73
C HIS A 145 17.63 -19.87 -17.65
N LEU A 146 18.01 -19.18 -16.57
CA LEU A 146 18.68 -19.79 -15.43
C LEU A 146 17.83 -20.88 -14.77
N THR A 147 16.53 -20.61 -14.58
CA THR A 147 15.58 -21.61 -14.06
C THR A 147 15.55 -22.86 -14.93
N ALA A 148 15.46 -22.69 -16.23
CA ALA A 148 15.37 -23.80 -17.19
C ALA A 148 16.71 -24.53 -17.39
N ALA A 149 17.85 -23.85 -17.20
CA ALA A 149 19.17 -24.44 -17.18
C ALA A 149 19.45 -25.27 -15.92
N GLY A 150 18.65 -25.08 -14.86
CA GLY A 150 18.82 -25.76 -13.57
C GLY A 150 19.75 -25.01 -12.59
N ASP A 151 20.17 -23.80 -12.91
CA ASP A 151 20.94 -22.92 -12.01
C ASP A 151 19.99 -22.19 -11.05
N ALA A 152 19.45 -22.95 -10.10
CA ALA A 152 18.39 -22.45 -9.21
C ALA A 152 18.90 -21.33 -8.29
N GLU A 153 20.16 -21.31 -7.92
CA GLU A 153 20.72 -20.30 -7.03
C GLU A 153 20.75 -18.92 -7.69
N ARG A 154 21.32 -18.84 -8.89
CA ARG A 154 21.37 -17.60 -9.67
C ARG A 154 19.97 -17.19 -10.17
N ALA A 155 19.13 -18.17 -10.50
CA ALA A 155 17.74 -17.90 -10.91
C ALA A 155 16.95 -17.17 -9.81
N VAL A 156 17.11 -17.55 -8.54
CA VAL A 156 16.45 -16.89 -7.41
C VAL A 156 16.85 -15.42 -7.31
N ASP A 157 18.16 -15.13 -7.42
CA ASP A 157 18.67 -13.74 -7.38
C ASP A 157 18.10 -12.90 -8.54
N GLN A 158 17.98 -13.49 -9.74
CA GLN A 158 17.39 -12.80 -10.89
C GLN A 158 15.86 -12.64 -10.78
N TRP A 159 15.14 -13.61 -10.20
CA TRP A 159 13.71 -13.45 -9.94
C TRP A 159 13.43 -12.35 -8.90
N LEU A 160 14.28 -12.23 -7.87
CA LEU A 160 14.20 -11.13 -6.91
C LEU A 160 14.43 -9.78 -7.62
N ARG A 161 15.48 -9.67 -8.45
CA ARG A 161 15.77 -8.48 -9.25
C ARG A 161 14.61 -8.12 -10.19
N ALA A 162 14.08 -9.11 -10.91
CA ALA A 162 12.95 -8.93 -11.81
C ALA A 162 11.69 -8.46 -11.07
N GLY A 163 11.42 -9.02 -9.90
CA GLY A 163 10.30 -8.59 -9.06
C GLY A 163 10.44 -7.15 -8.58
N ARG A 164 11.64 -6.77 -8.11
CA ARG A 164 11.93 -5.38 -7.71
C ARG A 164 11.78 -4.41 -8.88
N TYR A 165 12.31 -4.76 -10.05
CA TYR A 165 12.16 -3.95 -11.27
C TYR A 165 10.70 -3.73 -11.65
N ALA A 166 9.85 -4.77 -11.52
CA ALA A 166 8.42 -4.64 -11.76
C ALA A 166 7.73 -3.74 -10.72
N ALA A 167 8.08 -3.89 -9.43
CA ALA A 167 7.52 -3.09 -8.35
C ALA A 167 7.88 -1.59 -8.50
N GLU A 168 9.11 -1.27 -8.90
CA GLU A 168 9.57 0.10 -9.19
C GLU A 168 8.73 0.78 -10.29
N ARG A 169 8.21 -0.01 -11.23
CA ARG A 169 7.33 0.44 -12.31
C ARG A 169 5.84 0.34 -11.96
N LEU A 170 5.52 0.20 -10.68
CA LEU A 170 4.17 0.05 -10.12
C LEU A 170 3.40 -1.20 -10.62
N ALA A 171 4.09 -2.16 -11.24
CA ALA A 171 3.51 -3.42 -11.71
C ALA A 171 3.52 -4.49 -10.59
N HIS A 172 2.89 -4.19 -9.45
CA HIS A 172 2.99 -5.00 -8.24
C HIS A 172 2.43 -6.42 -8.38
N LEU A 173 1.36 -6.63 -9.15
CA LEU A 173 0.84 -7.99 -9.43
C LEU A 173 1.85 -8.85 -10.19
N GLU A 174 2.62 -8.24 -11.09
CA GLU A 174 3.70 -8.91 -11.79
C GLU A 174 4.88 -9.17 -10.87
N ALA A 175 5.23 -8.21 -10.02
CA ALA A 175 6.26 -8.35 -9.02
C ALA A 175 5.99 -9.55 -8.09
N ILE A 176 4.76 -9.69 -7.58
CA ILE A 176 4.34 -10.82 -6.74
C ILE A 176 4.58 -12.15 -7.47
N ARG A 177 4.13 -12.27 -8.73
CA ARG A 177 4.35 -13.50 -9.52
C ARG A 177 5.82 -13.84 -9.68
N ARG A 178 6.69 -12.84 -9.84
CA ARG A 178 8.14 -13.04 -9.96
C ARG A 178 8.77 -13.47 -8.64
N PHE A 179 8.37 -12.87 -7.52
CA PHE A 179 8.79 -13.30 -6.19
C PHE A 179 8.33 -14.72 -5.86
N ASP A 180 7.10 -15.09 -6.21
CA ASP A 180 6.57 -16.46 -6.00
C ASP A 180 7.38 -17.51 -6.79
N ARG A 181 7.86 -17.18 -8.00
CA ARG A 181 8.77 -18.06 -8.76
C ARG A 181 10.10 -18.26 -8.02
N GLY A 182 10.68 -17.20 -7.48
CA GLY A 182 11.88 -17.28 -6.65
C GLY A 182 11.68 -18.16 -5.40
N LEU A 183 10.57 -17.94 -4.69
CA LEU A 183 10.21 -18.74 -3.50
C LEU A 183 9.99 -20.21 -3.82
N THR A 184 9.36 -20.51 -4.97
CA THR A 184 9.16 -21.90 -5.43
C THR A 184 10.50 -22.60 -5.67
N LEU A 185 11.48 -21.92 -6.26
CA LEU A 185 12.83 -22.47 -6.47
C LEU A 185 13.56 -22.70 -5.15
N LEU A 186 13.40 -21.80 -4.18
CA LEU A 186 13.98 -21.95 -2.85
C LEU A 186 13.36 -23.12 -2.06
N ALA A 187 12.07 -23.35 -2.20
CA ALA A 187 11.39 -24.45 -1.51
C ALA A 187 11.96 -25.84 -1.85
N ALA A 188 12.54 -25.98 -3.05
CA ALA A 188 13.19 -27.22 -3.51
C ALA A 188 14.65 -27.36 -3.02
N GLN A 189 15.21 -26.35 -2.33
CA GLN A 189 16.59 -26.35 -1.84
C GLN A 189 16.65 -26.72 -0.35
N SER A 190 17.75 -27.35 0.05
CA SER A 190 18.03 -27.63 1.47
C SER A 190 18.18 -26.32 2.27
N GLU A 191 17.75 -26.33 3.53
CA GLU A 191 17.91 -25.20 4.43
C GLU A 191 19.40 -24.88 4.68
N ARG A 192 19.78 -23.64 4.43
CA ARG A 192 21.13 -23.10 4.63
C ARG A 192 21.03 -21.59 4.90
N PRO A 193 21.94 -20.98 5.67
CA PRO A 193 21.88 -19.54 5.96
C PRO A 193 21.77 -18.64 4.71
N ALA A 194 22.49 -18.98 3.63
CA ALA A 194 22.45 -18.23 2.38
C ALA A 194 21.08 -18.33 1.69
N ARG A 195 20.43 -19.51 1.74
CA ARG A 195 19.06 -19.72 1.25
C ARG A 195 18.07 -18.91 2.08
N ASP A 196 18.19 -18.96 3.41
CA ASP A 196 17.32 -18.24 4.33
C ASP A 196 17.42 -16.72 4.10
N GLY A 197 18.63 -16.21 3.86
CA GLY A 197 18.82 -14.80 3.50
C GLY A 197 18.08 -14.39 2.23
N ARG A 198 18.09 -15.22 1.17
CA ARG A 198 17.34 -14.97 -0.07
C ARG A 198 15.82 -15.08 0.15
N GLU A 199 15.38 -16.05 0.97
CA GLU A 199 13.97 -16.18 1.32
C GLU A 199 13.45 -14.94 2.06
N ILE A 200 14.21 -14.40 3.01
CA ILE A 200 13.86 -13.17 3.73
C ILE A 200 13.65 -12.02 2.72
N GLU A 201 14.58 -11.80 1.81
CA GLU A 201 14.48 -10.69 0.83
C GLU A 201 13.27 -10.83 -0.10
N LEU A 202 12.99 -12.05 -0.57
CA LEU A 202 11.80 -12.33 -1.40
C LEU A 202 10.51 -12.10 -0.61
N GLN A 203 10.43 -12.58 0.64
CA GLN A 203 9.26 -12.42 1.49
C GLN A 203 9.00 -10.95 1.83
N LEU A 204 10.04 -10.17 2.15
CA LEU A 204 9.93 -8.73 2.42
C LEU A 204 9.43 -7.96 1.20
N ALA A 205 10.02 -8.19 0.03
CA ALA A 205 9.64 -7.52 -1.21
C ALA A 205 8.22 -7.93 -1.67
N ARG A 206 7.87 -9.21 -1.52
CA ARG A 206 6.52 -9.73 -1.78
C ARG A 206 5.49 -9.10 -0.84
N GLY A 207 5.80 -9.04 0.46
CA GLY A 207 4.93 -8.45 1.48
C GLY A 207 4.58 -7.01 1.17
N LEU A 208 5.56 -6.19 0.78
CA LEU A 208 5.32 -4.80 0.38
C LEU A 208 4.44 -4.69 -0.88
N SER A 209 4.69 -5.53 -1.90
CA SER A 209 3.86 -5.55 -3.11
C SER A 209 2.41 -5.96 -2.81
N LEU A 210 2.19 -6.90 -1.88
CA LEU A 210 0.87 -7.29 -1.39
C LEU A 210 0.17 -6.16 -0.62
N VAL A 211 0.91 -5.44 0.23
CA VAL A 211 0.37 -4.24 0.91
C VAL A 211 -0.11 -3.21 -0.10
N THR A 212 0.63 -3.00 -1.19
CA THR A 212 0.27 -2.02 -2.22
C THR A 212 -0.96 -2.43 -3.03
N THR A 213 -1.17 -3.74 -3.27
CA THR A 213 -2.28 -4.25 -4.10
C THR A 213 -3.53 -4.60 -3.29
N GLU A 214 -3.37 -5.12 -2.09
CA GLU A 214 -4.45 -5.64 -1.24
C GLU A 214 -4.74 -4.74 -0.03
N GLY A 215 -3.86 -3.77 0.23
CA GLY A 215 -3.92 -2.87 1.38
C GLY A 215 -3.12 -3.36 2.59
N PHE A 216 -2.96 -2.46 3.55
CA PHE A 216 -2.17 -2.71 4.77
C PHE A 216 -2.65 -3.90 5.61
N GLY A 217 -3.95 -4.24 5.53
CA GLY A 217 -4.55 -5.37 6.26
C GLY A 217 -4.42 -6.74 5.58
N SER A 218 -3.66 -6.85 4.47
CA SER A 218 -3.47 -8.11 3.74
C SER A 218 -2.96 -9.24 4.63
N ALA A 219 -3.72 -10.34 4.68
CA ALA A 219 -3.32 -11.54 5.41
C ALA A 219 -2.11 -12.24 4.75
N GLU A 220 -2.01 -12.15 3.42
CA GLU A 220 -0.86 -12.65 2.66
C GLU A 220 0.42 -11.90 3.00
N ALA A 221 0.35 -10.55 3.07
CA ALA A 221 1.48 -9.72 3.49
C ALA A 221 1.91 -10.04 4.91
N ALA A 222 0.95 -10.19 5.84
CA ALA A 222 1.25 -10.57 7.22
C ALA A 222 1.97 -11.92 7.30
N ARG A 223 1.56 -12.93 6.52
CA ARG A 223 2.26 -14.23 6.44
C ARG A 223 3.69 -14.09 5.91
N ALA A 224 3.88 -13.29 4.85
CA ALA A 224 5.20 -13.04 4.28
C ALA A 224 6.14 -12.40 5.31
N TYR A 225 5.70 -11.35 6.00
CA TYR A 225 6.49 -10.69 7.04
C TYR A 225 6.75 -11.58 8.26
N THR A 226 5.77 -12.40 8.67
CA THR A 226 5.96 -13.38 9.76
C THR A 226 7.04 -14.40 9.40
N ARG A 227 7.03 -14.90 8.16
CA ARG A 227 8.06 -15.85 7.70
C ARG A 227 9.43 -15.20 7.63
N ALA A 228 9.53 -13.98 7.10
CA ALA A 228 10.77 -13.21 7.08
C ALA A 228 11.32 -12.96 8.48
N HIS A 229 10.45 -12.61 9.44
CA HIS A 229 10.80 -12.39 10.83
C HIS A 229 11.38 -13.65 11.49
N GLN A 230 10.72 -14.80 11.35
CA GLN A 230 11.19 -16.09 11.90
C GLN A 230 12.58 -16.47 11.38
N LEU A 231 12.83 -16.24 10.09
CA LEU A 231 14.12 -16.51 9.48
C LEU A 231 15.20 -15.53 9.95
N ALA A 232 14.87 -14.24 10.04
CA ALA A 232 15.80 -13.21 10.46
C ALA A 232 16.21 -13.35 11.94
N GLU A 233 15.28 -13.75 12.82
CA GLU A 233 15.61 -14.06 14.23
C GLU A 233 16.64 -15.19 14.35
N ARG A 234 16.50 -16.23 13.55
CA ARG A 234 17.45 -17.37 13.56
C ARG A 234 18.82 -17.00 12.98
N GLY A 235 18.82 -16.11 11.97
CA GLY A 235 20.03 -15.73 11.24
C GLY A 235 20.87 -14.64 11.88
N GLY A 236 20.35 -13.92 12.90
CA GLY A 236 21.07 -12.86 13.62
C GLY A 236 21.32 -11.58 12.80
N ASP A 237 20.69 -11.40 11.64
CA ASP A 237 20.83 -10.19 10.81
C ASP A 237 19.89 -9.08 11.32
N ALA A 238 20.45 -8.13 12.06
CA ALA A 238 19.72 -7.07 12.71
C ALA A 238 18.94 -6.18 11.71
N ARG A 239 19.50 -5.89 10.51
CA ARG A 239 18.82 -5.05 9.51
C ARG A 239 17.62 -5.76 8.88
N ARG A 240 17.79 -7.03 8.53
CA ARG A 240 16.66 -7.86 8.02
C ARG A 240 15.60 -8.07 9.07
N LEU A 241 16.00 -8.31 10.32
CA LEU A 241 15.08 -8.40 11.45
C LEU A 241 14.28 -7.11 11.64
N PHE A 242 14.95 -5.95 11.62
CA PHE A 242 14.29 -4.65 11.70
C PHE A 242 13.23 -4.49 10.59
N THR A 243 13.60 -4.77 9.34
CA THR A 243 12.68 -4.64 8.19
C THR A 243 11.48 -5.58 8.31
N ALA A 244 11.68 -6.81 8.80
CA ALA A 244 10.60 -7.76 9.03
C ALA A 244 9.65 -7.31 10.15
N VAL A 245 10.17 -6.80 11.27
CA VAL A 245 9.38 -6.23 12.38
C VAL A 245 8.59 -5.00 11.91
N PHE A 246 9.20 -4.15 11.06
CA PHE A 246 8.50 -3.02 10.45
C PHE A 246 7.33 -3.49 9.56
N GLY A 247 7.52 -4.54 8.77
CA GLY A 247 6.45 -5.15 7.98
C GLY A 247 5.31 -5.72 8.83
N LEU A 248 5.63 -6.33 9.99
CA LEU A 248 4.62 -6.78 10.98
C LEU A 248 3.86 -5.59 11.57
N TRP A 249 4.55 -4.49 11.88
CA TRP A 249 3.93 -3.25 12.32
C TRP A 249 2.96 -2.69 11.25
N VAL A 250 3.37 -2.66 9.98
CA VAL A 250 2.52 -2.24 8.85
C VAL A 250 1.23 -3.08 8.80
N SER A 251 1.36 -4.41 8.93
CA SER A 251 0.23 -5.32 8.91
C SER A 251 -0.70 -5.14 10.13
N ALA A 252 -0.14 -4.91 11.32
CA ALA A 252 -0.88 -4.62 12.54
C ALA A 252 -1.65 -3.30 12.42
N ASN A 253 -1.02 -2.26 11.86
CA ASN A 253 -1.64 -0.96 11.58
C ASN A 253 -2.82 -1.10 10.59
N GLY A 254 -2.68 -1.93 9.56
CA GLY A 254 -3.76 -2.23 8.62
C GLY A 254 -4.95 -2.96 9.25
N ARG A 255 -4.70 -3.84 10.22
CA ARG A 255 -5.74 -4.50 11.03
C ARG A 255 -6.27 -3.62 12.17
N ARG A 256 -5.75 -2.42 12.32
CA ARG A 256 -6.09 -1.46 13.39
C ARG A 256 -5.80 -1.98 14.81
N SER A 257 -4.83 -2.88 14.97
CA SER A 257 -4.42 -3.41 16.28
C SER A 257 -3.34 -2.52 16.88
N MET A 258 -3.74 -1.48 17.64
CA MET A 258 -2.77 -0.57 18.25
C MET A 258 -1.92 -1.23 19.34
N HIS A 259 -2.41 -2.30 19.97
CA HIS A 259 -1.60 -3.10 20.89
C HIS A 259 -0.41 -3.75 20.19
N GLU A 260 -0.67 -4.43 19.05
CA GLU A 260 0.39 -5.02 18.24
C GLU A 260 1.32 -3.94 17.65
N CYS A 261 0.74 -2.81 17.17
CA CYS A 261 1.52 -1.67 16.67
C CYS A 261 2.49 -1.15 17.74
N ARG A 262 2.04 -1.00 18.97
CA ARG A 262 2.88 -0.56 20.10
C ARG A 262 4.00 -1.57 20.37
N THR A 263 3.68 -2.86 20.49
CA THR A 263 4.66 -3.92 20.70
C THR A 263 5.75 -3.92 19.63
N HIS A 264 5.36 -3.82 18.36
CA HIS A 264 6.33 -3.78 17.26
C HIS A 264 7.11 -2.46 17.22
N SER A 265 6.47 -1.31 17.48
CA SER A 265 7.13 -0.01 17.54
C SER A 265 8.18 0.05 18.64
N GLU A 266 7.84 -0.42 19.85
CA GLU A 266 8.80 -0.52 20.96
C GLU A 266 9.97 -1.46 20.64
N ARG A 267 9.70 -2.56 19.92
CA ARG A 267 10.76 -3.45 19.45
C ARG A 267 11.68 -2.77 18.45
N LEU A 268 11.12 -2.01 17.49
CA LEU A 268 11.91 -1.23 16.54
C LEU A 268 12.77 -0.18 17.25
N GLN A 269 12.23 0.51 18.27
CA GLN A 269 13.01 1.46 19.10
C GLN A 269 14.18 0.75 19.78
N ARG A 270 13.96 -0.43 20.40
CA ARG A 270 15.04 -1.20 21.04
C ARG A 270 16.10 -1.65 20.04
N LEU A 271 15.72 -2.08 18.84
CA LEU A 271 16.66 -2.48 17.79
C LEU A 271 17.53 -1.32 17.27
N THR A 272 17.15 -0.07 17.57
CA THR A 272 17.88 1.14 17.16
C THR A 272 18.51 1.91 18.31
N ALA A 273 18.43 1.41 19.55
CA ALA A 273 18.92 2.10 20.73
C ALA A 273 20.45 2.20 20.78
N GLU A 274 21.17 1.18 20.30
CA GLU A 274 22.61 1.09 20.29
C GLU A 274 23.15 1.07 18.85
N ASP A 275 24.00 2.03 18.48
CA ASP A 275 24.76 2.12 17.21
C ASP A 275 23.99 1.91 15.88
N ALA A 276 22.66 2.07 15.89
CA ALA A 276 21.91 2.00 14.66
C ALA A 276 22.12 3.24 13.79
N ASP A 277 22.19 3.03 12.47
CA ASP A 277 22.24 4.12 11.53
C ASP A 277 20.94 4.96 11.54
N ASP A 278 21.03 6.21 11.09
CA ASP A 278 19.90 7.14 11.07
C ASP A 278 18.75 6.66 10.16
N ASP A 279 19.03 5.78 9.19
CA ASP A 279 18.03 5.18 8.33
C ASP A 279 17.04 4.32 9.14
N LEU A 280 17.56 3.48 10.02
CA LEU A 280 16.75 2.63 10.88
C LEU A 280 16.08 3.46 12.00
N ARG A 281 16.79 4.45 12.58
CA ARG A 281 16.20 5.36 13.57
C ARG A 281 15.00 6.12 13.01
N LEU A 282 15.11 6.65 11.78
CA LEU A 282 14.00 7.31 11.09
C LEU A 282 12.78 6.39 11.00
N GLN A 283 12.97 5.11 10.64
CA GLN A 283 11.86 4.18 10.50
C GLN A 283 11.30 3.70 11.86
N ALA A 284 12.12 3.62 12.90
CA ALA A 284 11.65 3.40 14.25
C ALA A 284 10.74 4.55 14.71
N HIS A 285 11.15 5.81 14.49
CA HIS A 285 10.29 6.97 14.72
C HIS A 285 9.03 6.95 13.86
N HIS A 286 9.12 6.50 12.59
CA HIS A 286 7.97 6.35 11.70
C HIS A 286 6.89 5.43 12.30
N SER A 287 7.27 4.30 12.82
CA SER A 287 6.34 3.41 13.49
C SER A 287 5.70 4.05 14.73
N ALA A 288 6.47 4.84 15.46
CA ALA A 288 6.06 5.47 16.72
C ALA A 288 5.05 6.60 16.50
N TRP A 289 5.35 7.61 15.65
CA TRP A 289 4.42 8.74 15.48
C TRP A 289 3.04 8.30 14.99
N THR A 290 2.96 7.28 14.13
CA THR A 290 1.68 6.75 13.67
C THR A 290 0.96 6.00 14.81
N THR A 291 1.68 5.13 15.52
CA THR A 291 1.11 4.34 16.63
C THR A 291 0.58 5.27 17.73
N PHE A 292 1.37 6.23 18.19
CA PHE A 292 0.98 7.12 19.27
C PHE A 292 -0.17 8.04 18.88
N LEU A 293 -0.19 8.58 17.64
CA LEU A 293 -1.29 9.42 17.17
C LEU A 293 -2.63 8.69 17.23
N PHE A 294 -2.68 7.47 16.70
CA PHE A 294 -3.92 6.68 16.69
C PHE A 294 -4.25 6.06 18.06
N SER A 295 -3.29 5.90 18.95
CA SER A 295 -3.50 5.51 20.35
C SER A 295 -4.01 6.67 21.24
N GLY A 296 -4.13 7.90 20.69
CA GLY A 296 -4.59 9.06 21.43
C GLY A 296 -3.51 9.68 22.32
N GLU A 297 -2.26 9.64 21.89
CA GLU A 297 -1.08 10.20 22.56
C GLU A 297 -0.39 11.24 21.66
N PRO A 298 -1.04 12.39 21.37
CA PRO A 298 -0.54 13.35 20.39
C PRO A 298 0.81 13.99 20.79
N ALA A 299 1.11 14.11 22.08
CA ALA A 299 2.40 14.64 22.53
C ALA A 299 3.56 13.71 22.12
N ALA A 300 3.45 12.40 22.38
CA ALA A 300 4.44 11.43 21.95
C ALA A 300 4.54 11.34 20.41
N ALA A 301 3.39 11.40 19.72
CA ALA A 301 3.37 11.44 18.25
C ALA A 301 4.12 12.67 17.71
N HIS A 302 3.95 13.85 18.33
CA HIS A 302 4.66 15.06 17.99
C HIS A 302 6.17 14.89 18.18
N GLU A 303 6.63 14.43 19.36
CA GLU A 303 8.06 14.23 19.65
C GLU A 303 8.74 13.33 18.62
N HIS A 304 8.11 12.18 18.30
CA HIS A 304 8.64 11.25 17.31
C HIS A 304 8.60 11.82 15.89
N SER A 305 7.56 12.57 15.50
CA SER A 305 7.48 13.19 14.18
C SER A 305 8.57 14.26 13.99
N GLU A 306 8.85 15.08 15.03
CA GLU A 306 9.92 16.07 15.00
C GLU A 306 11.31 15.41 14.96
N ALA A 307 11.52 14.32 15.71
CA ALA A 307 12.76 13.54 15.62
C ALA A 307 12.95 12.98 14.21
N GLY A 308 11.90 12.42 13.61
CA GLY A 308 11.94 11.92 12.24
C GLY A 308 12.22 13.02 11.21
N ARG A 309 11.63 14.20 11.36
CA ARG A 309 11.89 15.36 10.48
C ARG A 309 13.36 15.79 10.51
N ARG A 310 14.00 15.75 11.69
CA ARG A 310 15.44 16.08 11.83
C ARG A 310 16.36 15.06 11.19
N LEU A 311 15.99 13.78 11.19
CA LEU A 311 16.77 12.69 10.58
C LEU A 311 16.57 12.59 9.07
N TYR A 312 15.46 13.15 8.56
CA TYR A 312 15.08 12.94 7.17
C TYR A 312 15.96 13.71 6.18
N ASP A 313 16.50 12.97 5.21
CA ASP A 313 17.18 13.48 4.01
C ASP A 313 16.51 12.87 2.77
N PRO A 314 16.01 13.69 1.80
CA PRO A 314 15.24 13.19 0.67
C PRO A 314 16.02 12.31 -0.31
N GLU A 315 17.33 12.56 -0.46
CA GLU A 315 18.17 11.76 -1.37
C GLU A 315 18.60 10.45 -0.71
N ARG A 316 19.09 10.50 0.52
CA ARG A 316 19.49 9.34 1.29
C ARG A 316 18.34 8.35 1.51
N HIS A 317 17.14 8.85 1.83
CA HIS A 317 15.99 8.02 2.17
C HIS A 317 15.05 7.74 0.99
N ARG A 318 15.48 8.05 -0.23
CA ARG A 318 14.68 7.82 -1.46
C ARG A 318 14.21 6.38 -1.62
N SER A 319 15.04 5.40 -1.23
CA SER A 319 14.71 3.97 -1.31
C SER A 319 13.74 3.49 -0.23
N HIS A 320 13.55 4.27 0.85
CA HIS A 320 12.72 3.84 1.99
C HIS A 320 11.26 3.57 1.62
N ARG A 321 10.71 4.30 0.64
CA ARG A 321 9.36 4.02 0.13
C ARG A 321 9.21 2.63 -0.50
N GLN A 322 10.32 2.02 -0.96
CA GLN A 322 10.34 0.67 -1.53
C GLN A 322 10.66 -0.41 -0.50
N LEU A 323 11.02 -0.02 0.72
CA LEU A 323 11.39 -0.94 1.80
C LEU A 323 10.41 -0.88 2.98
N TYR A 324 9.82 0.30 3.24
CA TYR A 324 9.08 0.59 4.46
C TYR A 324 7.71 1.24 4.17
N GLY A 325 6.66 0.43 4.10
CA GLY A 325 5.28 0.90 4.07
C GLY A 325 4.79 1.58 2.77
N GLY A 326 5.60 1.64 1.71
CA GLY A 326 5.15 2.09 0.39
C GLY A 326 5.02 3.60 0.20
N HIS A 327 5.43 4.43 1.17
CA HIS A 327 5.37 5.90 1.10
C HIS A 327 6.61 6.55 1.70
N ASP A 328 6.78 7.83 1.42
CA ASP A 328 7.93 8.59 1.91
C ASP A 328 7.81 8.93 3.39
N PRO A 329 8.83 8.61 4.23
CA PRO A 329 8.78 8.86 5.67
C PRO A 329 8.83 10.36 6.02
N GLY A 330 9.48 11.19 5.21
CA GLY A 330 9.58 12.61 5.46
C GLY A 330 8.26 13.36 5.25
N ALA A 331 7.51 13.00 4.20
CA ALA A 331 6.15 13.47 4.00
C ALA A 331 5.23 12.95 5.12
N CYS A 332 5.39 11.66 5.50
CA CYS A 332 4.61 11.05 6.58
C CYS A 332 4.82 11.73 7.93
N ALA A 333 6.05 12.00 8.33
CA ALA A 333 6.36 12.70 9.57
C ALA A 333 5.66 14.07 9.64
N ARG A 334 5.60 14.79 8.49
CA ARG A 334 4.97 16.10 8.40
C ARG A 334 3.45 16.03 8.54
N TYR A 335 2.77 15.22 7.74
CA TYR A 335 1.31 15.18 7.81
C TYR A 335 0.79 14.54 9.12
N MET A 336 1.49 13.59 9.71
CA MET A 336 1.15 13.06 11.05
C MET A 336 1.46 14.08 12.16
N GLY A 337 2.61 14.78 12.05
CA GLY A 337 2.97 15.87 12.95
C GLY A 337 1.96 17.02 12.90
N ALA A 338 1.45 17.39 11.73
CA ALA A 338 0.41 18.40 11.57
C ALA A 338 -0.87 18.05 12.34
N GLN A 339 -1.29 16.79 12.28
CA GLN A 339 -2.44 16.29 13.04
C GLN A 339 -2.19 16.33 14.56
N ALA A 340 -0.98 15.97 14.99
CA ALA A 340 -0.59 16.02 16.40
C ALA A 340 -0.60 17.46 16.92
N HIS A 341 -0.06 18.41 16.14
CA HIS A 341 -0.08 19.84 16.52
C HIS A 341 -1.49 20.38 16.68
N TRP A 342 -2.39 20.07 15.74
CA TRP A 342 -3.78 20.49 15.87
C TRP A 342 -4.42 19.95 17.16
N LEU A 343 -4.23 18.66 17.47
CA LEU A 343 -4.75 18.07 18.70
C LEU A 343 -4.20 18.75 19.95
N LEU A 344 -2.92 19.13 19.96
CA LEU A 344 -2.25 19.82 21.05
C LEU A 344 -2.64 21.29 21.19
N GLY A 345 -3.47 21.82 20.28
CA GLY A 345 -3.95 23.20 20.29
C GLY A 345 -3.11 24.19 19.46
N TYR A 346 -2.19 23.69 18.66
CA TYR A 346 -1.35 24.48 17.75
C TYR A 346 -1.91 24.41 16.31
N ALA A 347 -3.05 25.07 16.08
CA ALA A 347 -3.81 24.92 14.84
C ALA A 347 -3.12 25.57 13.63
N ASP A 348 -2.44 26.70 13.78
CA ASP A 348 -1.77 27.41 12.69
C ASP A 348 -0.43 26.75 12.36
N THR A 349 0.33 26.38 13.38
CA THR A 349 1.55 25.58 13.24
C THR A 349 1.25 24.25 12.56
N GLY A 350 0.17 23.56 12.97
CA GLY A 350 -0.29 22.32 12.32
C GLY A 350 -0.61 22.52 10.84
N LEU A 351 -1.30 23.61 10.49
CA LEU A 351 -1.62 23.93 9.09
C LEU A 351 -0.34 24.17 8.26
N ALA A 352 0.61 24.94 8.78
CA ALA A 352 1.87 25.21 8.10
C ALA A 352 2.68 23.94 7.83
N ILE A 353 2.75 23.02 8.81
CA ILE A 353 3.41 21.72 8.67
C ILE A 353 2.66 20.83 7.65
N GLY A 354 1.33 20.87 7.63
CA GLY A 354 0.51 20.14 6.65
C GLY A 354 0.74 20.63 5.22
N GLN A 355 0.91 21.92 5.01
CA GLN A 355 1.27 22.52 3.72
C GLN A 355 2.69 22.11 3.28
N ASP A 356 3.67 22.10 4.21
CA ASP A 356 5.02 21.61 3.94
C ASP A 356 5.00 20.12 3.55
N ALA A 357 4.12 19.31 4.16
CA ALA A 357 3.94 17.91 3.79
C ALA A 357 3.51 17.74 2.32
N LEU A 358 2.58 18.57 1.83
CA LEU A 358 2.15 18.57 0.44
C LEU A 358 3.29 18.99 -0.49
N THR A 359 4.00 20.07 -0.17
CA THR A 359 5.14 20.55 -0.96
C THR A 359 6.23 19.48 -1.09
N VAL A 360 6.54 18.77 -0.01
CA VAL A 360 7.51 17.66 -0.02
C VAL A 360 6.97 16.51 -0.88
N ALA A 361 5.71 16.13 -0.72
CA ALA A 361 5.10 15.03 -1.49
C ALA A 361 5.05 15.31 -2.99
N GLU A 362 4.76 16.56 -3.40
CA GLU A 362 4.79 17.01 -4.80
C GLU A 362 6.19 16.92 -5.41
N ARG A 363 7.23 17.36 -4.69
CA ARG A 363 8.63 17.25 -5.13
C ARG A 363 9.08 15.82 -5.32
N ILE A 364 8.65 14.92 -4.43
CA ILE A 364 8.97 13.48 -4.50
C ILE A 364 8.29 12.85 -5.72
N ALA A 365 7.18 13.38 -6.18
CA ALA A 365 6.39 12.92 -7.32
C ALA A 365 6.04 11.41 -7.25
N HIS A 366 5.82 10.89 -6.02
CA HIS A 366 5.42 9.49 -5.79
C HIS A 366 3.92 9.45 -5.53
N PRO A 367 3.12 8.80 -6.41
CA PRO A 367 1.65 8.91 -6.38
C PRO A 367 1.03 8.53 -5.04
N PHE A 368 1.47 7.43 -4.42
CA PHE A 368 0.93 7.00 -3.13
C PHE A 368 1.26 7.98 -1.99
N THR A 369 2.48 8.54 -1.98
CA THR A 369 2.89 9.57 -1.00
C THR A 369 2.05 10.83 -1.13
N LEU A 370 1.84 11.30 -2.36
CA LEU A 370 1.04 12.50 -2.63
C LEU A 370 -0.43 12.27 -2.27
N GLY A 371 -0.99 11.12 -2.64
CA GLY A 371 -2.37 10.77 -2.29
C GLY A 371 -2.59 10.73 -0.76
N ALA A 372 -1.65 10.15 0.00
CA ALA A 372 -1.70 10.14 1.44
C ALA A 372 -1.60 11.56 2.04
N ALA A 373 -0.72 12.42 1.53
CA ALA A 373 -0.58 13.80 1.98
C ALA A 373 -1.85 14.62 1.71
N LEU A 374 -2.48 14.46 0.54
CA LEU A 374 -3.74 15.11 0.18
C LEU A 374 -4.87 14.73 1.14
N VAL A 375 -5.02 13.44 1.43
CA VAL A 375 -6.06 12.95 2.35
C VAL A 375 -5.82 13.44 3.78
N MET A 376 -4.59 13.40 4.27
CA MET A 376 -4.28 13.90 5.62
C MET A 376 -4.44 15.42 5.71
N SER A 377 -4.18 16.15 4.62
CA SER A 377 -4.50 17.58 4.51
C SER A 377 -6.02 17.82 4.55
N ALA A 378 -6.82 17.00 3.86
CA ALA A 378 -8.28 17.09 3.93
C ALA A 378 -8.81 16.88 5.36
N MET A 379 -8.27 15.89 6.09
CA MET A 379 -8.64 15.66 7.49
C MET A 379 -8.30 16.86 8.37
N LEU A 380 -7.13 17.47 8.17
CA LEU A 380 -6.73 18.66 8.93
C LEU A 380 -7.68 19.85 8.68
N HIS A 381 -8.07 20.07 7.42
CA HIS A 381 -9.06 21.10 7.08
C HIS A 381 -10.45 20.80 7.67
N LEU A 382 -10.86 19.53 7.72
CA LEU A 382 -12.11 19.12 8.40
C LEU A 382 -12.03 19.34 9.91
N ASP A 383 -10.90 19.06 10.54
CA ASP A 383 -10.67 19.31 11.96
C ASP A 383 -10.69 20.81 12.29
N ARG A 384 -10.28 21.68 11.35
CA ARG A 384 -10.37 23.15 11.42
C ARG A 384 -11.73 23.72 11.00
N ASN A 385 -12.67 22.87 10.57
CA ASN A 385 -13.98 23.24 10.00
C ASN A 385 -13.88 24.10 8.71
N GLU A 386 -13.02 23.67 7.77
CA GLU A 386 -12.76 24.30 6.46
C GLU A 386 -13.20 23.34 5.33
N PRO A 387 -14.52 23.08 5.15
CA PRO A 387 -15.01 21.99 4.30
C PRO A 387 -14.73 22.17 2.80
N GLU A 388 -14.64 23.40 2.30
CA GLU A 388 -14.35 23.69 0.88
C GLU A 388 -12.92 23.26 0.54
N LEU A 389 -11.95 23.61 1.40
CA LEU A 389 -10.54 23.21 1.22
C LEU A 389 -10.37 21.70 1.37
N ALA A 390 -11.09 21.09 2.32
CA ALA A 390 -11.09 19.64 2.48
C ALA A 390 -11.59 18.93 1.23
N LEU A 391 -12.71 19.41 0.63
CA LEU A 391 -13.26 18.83 -0.59
C LEU A 391 -12.28 18.91 -1.76
N GLN A 392 -11.62 20.06 -1.97
CA GLN A 392 -10.59 20.20 -3.01
C GLN A 392 -9.46 19.17 -2.85
N ARG A 393 -9.02 18.90 -1.62
CA ARG A 393 -7.98 17.90 -1.35
C ARG A 393 -8.45 16.47 -1.62
N ILE A 394 -9.70 16.16 -1.28
CA ILE A 394 -10.31 14.84 -1.56
C ILE A 394 -10.41 14.62 -3.07
N GLU A 395 -10.93 15.60 -3.82
CA GLU A 395 -11.06 15.51 -5.28
C GLU A 395 -9.70 15.35 -5.98
N ALA A 396 -8.68 16.10 -5.53
CA ALA A 396 -7.32 15.93 -6.03
C ALA A 396 -6.75 14.53 -5.77
N ALA A 397 -7.01 13.97 -4.58
CA ALA A 397 -6.59 12.61 -4.24
C ALA A 397 -7.29 11.55 -5.09
N GLU A 398 -8.60 11.69 -5.31
CA GLU A 398 -9.39 10.78 -6.17
C GLU A 398 -8.94 10.84 -7.63
N ALA A 399 -8.72 12.04 -8.17
CA ALA A 399 -8.22 12.23 -9.54
C ALA A 399 -6.84 11.56 -9.72
N LEU A 400 -5.92 11.76 -8.76
CA LEU A 400 -4.62 11.12 -8.75
C LEU A 400 -4.74 9.58 -8.71
N ALA A 401 -5.63 9.06 -7.88
CA ALA A 401 -5.85 7.61 -7.76
C ALA A 401 -6.38 7.00 -9.05
N ALA A 402 -7.32 7.68 -9.71
CA ALA A 402 -7.90 7.24 -10.98
C ALA A 402 -6.87 7.26 -12.11
N GLU A 403 -6.07 8.33 -12.22
CA GLU A 403 -5.03 8.48 -13.23
C GLU A 403 -3.93 7.42 -13.07
N GLN A 404 -3.44 7.24 -11.85
CA GLN A 404 -2.30 6.37 -11.55
C GLN A 404 -2.70 4.92 -11.25
N LYS A 405 -4.01 4.61 -11.25
CA LYS A 405 -4.57 3.29 -10.93
C LYS A 405 -4.08 2.73 -9.59
N ILE A 406 -3.90 3.60 -8.61
CA ILE A 406 -3.52 3.22 -7.25
C ILE A 406 -4.76 3.12 -6.36
N GLY A 407 -4.77 2.13 -5.45
CA GLY A 407 -5.77 2.09 -4.38
C GLY A 407 -5.52 3.22 -3.38
N LEU A 408 -6.46 4.15 -3.22
CA LEU A 408 -6.43 5.06 -2.08
C LEU A 408 -6.78 4.27 -0.83
N VAL A 409 -5.85 4.23 0.10
CA VAL A 409 -6.00 3.51 1.39
C VAL A 409 -6.98 4.20 2.33
N LEU A 410 -7.52 5.37 1.95
CA LEU A 410 -8.27 6.25 2.83
C LEU A 410 -9.64 6.54 2.19
N GLU A 411 -10.64 6.02 2.79
CA GLU A 411 -12.04 5.92 2.44
C GLU A 411 -12.66 7.27 2.00
N PRO A 412 -12.72 7.61 0.70
CA PRO A 412 -13.21 8.91 0.22
C PRO A 412 -14.64 9.21 0.66
N GLN A 413 -15.50 8.20 0.74
CA GLN A 413 -16.91 8.33 1.15
C GLN A 413 -17.01 8.84 2.58
N ILE A 414 -16.16 8.36 3.50
CA ILE A 414 -16.16 8.84 4.90
C ILE A 414 -15.76 10.32 4.95
N LEU A 415 -14.74 10.71 4.18
CA LEU A 415 -14.29 12.10 4.14
C LEU A 415 -15.30 13.02 3.45
N ARG A 416 -15.93 12.58 2.35
CA ARG A 416 -17.02 13.32 1.70
C ARG A 416 -18.22 13.48 2.63
N GLY A 417 -18.58 12.43 3.35
CA GLY A 417 -19.63 12.51 4.36
C GLY A 417 -19.31 13.48 5.49
N ALA A 418 -18.04 13.57 5.91
CA ALA A 418 -17.59 14.58 6.87
C ALA A 418 -17.68 16.00 6.32
N VAL A 419 -17.31 16.22 5.04
CA VAL A 419 -17.50 17.51 4.34
C VAL A 419 -18.98 17.90 4.32
N LEU A 420 -19.87 17.00 3.94
CA LEU A 420 -21.32 17.25 3.92
C LEU A 420 -21.85 17.57 5.32
N THR A 421 -21.35 16.89 6.36
CA THR A 421 -21.71 17.20 7.75
C THR A 421 -21.29 18.62 8.12
N ALA A 422 -20.07 19.03 7.79
CA ALA A 422 -19.57 20.38 8.06
C ALA A 422 -20.34 21.48 7.28
N LYS A 423 -20.85 21.16 6.08
CA LYS A 423 -21.69 22.06 5.27
C LYS A 423 -23.14 22.13 5.72
N GLY A 424 -23.58 21.27 6.65
CA GLY A 424 -24.96 21.21 7.09
C GLY A 424 -25.89 20.38 6.18
N GLU A 425 -25.33 19.64 5.22
CA GLU A 425 -26.05 18.77 4.28
C GLU A 425 -26.24 17.38 4.93
N PHE A 426 -26.96 17.35 6.07
CA PHE A 426 -26.96 16.18 6.97
C PHE A 426 -27.64 14.94 6.39
N LYS A 427 -28.62 15.09 5.49
CA LYS A 427 -29.30 13.96 4.86
C LYS A 427 -28.35 13.19 3.93
N GLU A 428 -27.66 13.91 3.09
CA GLU A 428 -26.67 13.40 2.16
C GLU A 428 -25.42 12.87 2.91
N ALA A 429 -25.03 13.57 3.98
CA ALA A 429 -23.94 13.14 4.87
C ALA A 429 -24.19 11.76 5.47
N VAL A 430 -25.39 11.53 6.03
CA VAL A 430 -25.77 10.22 6.61
C VAL A 430 -25.71 9.11 5.56
N ALA A 431 -26.22 9.34 4.35
CA ALA A 431 -26.20 8.36 3.27
C ALA A 431 -24.74 8.01 2.88
N CYS A 432 -23.90 9.03 2.66
CA CYS A 432 -22.51 8.89 2.27
C CYS A 432 -21.67 8.18 3.35
N LEU A 433 -21.85 8.54 4.63
CA LEU A 433 -21.15 7.91 5.76
C LEU A 433 -21.54 6.45 5.96
N ARG A 434 -22.84 6.11 5.83
CA ARG A 434 -23.29 4.71 5.89
C ARG A 434 -22.72 3.87 4.76
N GLU A 435 -22.66 4.40 3.54
CA GLU A 435 -22.01 3.74 2.41
C GLU A 435 -20.52 3.49 2.70
N GLY A 436 -19.79 4.51 3.16
CA GLY A 436 -18.37 4.39 3.51
C GLY A 436 -18.13 3.39 4.63
N LEU A 437 -18.94 3.39 5.68
CA LEU A 437 -18.84 2.47 6.83
C LEU A 437 -19.27 1.04 6.50
N GLY A 438 -20.09 0.83 5.47
CA GLY A 438 -20.58 -0.47 5.00
C GLY A 438 -19.59 -1.24 4.12
N GLN A 439 -18.43 -0.67 3.77
CA GLN A 439 -17.45 -1.34 2.91
C GLN A 439 -16.86 -2.59 3.58
N PRO A 440 -16.69 -3.71 2.83
CA PRO A 440 -16.27 -5.00 3.41
C PRO A 440 -14.78 -5.05 3.81
N ARG A 441 -13.96 -4.09 3.40
CA ARG A 441 -12.53 -4.02 3.73
C ARG A 441 -12.33 -3.23 5.02
N GLY A 442 -11.30 -3.61 5.80
CA GLY A 442 -10.99 -2.97 7.08
C GLY A 442 -10.86 -1.44 6.98
N ILE A 443 -11.82 -0.72 7.56
CA ILE A 443 -11.96 0.74 7.45
C ILE A 443 -11.04 1.40 8.46
N ARG A 444 -9.99 2.07 8.01
CA ARG A 444 -9.01 2.75 8.91
C ARG A 444 -9.63 3.94 9.65
N LEU A 445 -10.51 4.68 8.99
CA LEU A 445 -11.20 5.84 9.54
C LEU A 445 -12.54 5.50 10.20
N ARG A 446 -12.76 4.22 10.60
CA ARG A 446 -14.05 3.79 11.16
C ARG A 446 -14.51 4.65 12.34
N HIS A 447 -13.64 4.90 13.33
CA HIS A 447 -14.01 5.74 14.48
C HIS A 447 -14.32 7.18 14.07
N TYR A 448 -13.54 7.74 13.13
CA TYR A 448 -13.83 9.04 12.56
C TYR A 448 -15.17 9.08 11.82
N GLY A 449 -15.43 8.08 10.99
CA GLY A 449 -16.70 7.94 10.27
C GLY A 449 -17.89 7.80 11.22
N LEU A 450 -17.78 6.99 12.27
CA LEU A 450 -18.83 6.84 13.29
C LEU A 450 -19.08 8.14 14.06
N ALA A 451 -18.02 8.88 14.42
CA ALA A 451 -18.16 10.20 15.05
C ALA A 451 -18.88 11.19 14.11
N ARG A 452 -18.48 11.27 12.83
CA ARG A 452 -19.16 12.16 11.86
C ARG A 452 -20.61 11.74 11.60
N LEU A 453 -20.89 10.44 11.56
CA LEU A 453 -22.26 9.92 11.41
C LEU A 453 -23.13 10.27 12.63
N ALA A 454 -22.61 10.09 13.85
CA ALA A 454 -23.31 10.46 15.07
C ALA A 454 -23.61 11.98 15.13
N GLU A 455 -22.67 12.80 14.67
CA GLU A 455 -22.88 14.24 14.55
C GLU A 455 -24.01 14.58 13.56
N ALA A 456 -23.96 14.05 12.34
CA ALA A 456 -24.96 14.28 11.30
C ALA A 456 -26.37 13.81 11.74
N LEU A 457 -26.46 12.63 12.38
CA LEU A 457 -27.70 12.11 12.95
C LEU A 457 -28.26 13.01 14.06
N SER A 458 -27.40 13.47 14.98
CA SER A 458 -27.81 14.39 16.05
C SER A 458 -28.35 15.70 15.49
N ARG A 459 -27.75 16.25 14.44
CA ARG A 459 -28.19 17.47 13.77
C ARG A 459 -29.54 17.30 13.03
N ARG A 460 -29.87 16.06 12.67
CA ARG A 460 -31.19 15.70 12.10
C ARG A 460 -32.26 15.41 13.14
N GLY A 461 -31.91 15.37 14.43
CA GLY A 461 -32.82 14.98 15.50
C GLY A 461 -32.95 13.46 15.71
N GLU A 462 -32.11 12.65 15.01
CA GLU A 462 -32.10 11.18 15.13
C GLU A 462 -31.17 10.75 16.29
N HIS A 463 -31.41 11.29 17.47
CA HIS A 463 -30.51 11.21 18.63
C HIS A 463 -30.29 9.78 19.14
N LEU A 464 -31.35 8.91 19.11
CA LEU A 464 -31.20 7.51 19.56
C LEU A 464 -30.19 6.74 18.67
N GLU A 465 -30.27 6.96 17.36
CA GLU A 465 -29.32 6.32 16.43
C GLU A 465 -27.90 6.92 16.60
N ALA A 466 -27.80 8.22 16.85
CA ALA A 466 -26.51 8.85 17.15
C ALA A 466 -25.83 8.22 18.37
N VAL A 467 -26.56 7.96 19.46
CA VAL A 467 -26.05 7.23 20.64
C VAL A 467 -25.59 5.82 20.26
N ALA A 468 -26.35 5.12 19.41
CA ALA A 468 -25.94 3.79 18.95
C ALA A 468 -24.61 3.81 18.17
N MET A 469 -24.39 4.80 17.29
CA MET A 469 -23.13 4.95 16.54
C MET A 469 -21.96 5.28 17.44
N VAL A 470 -22.15 6.12 18.46
CA VAL A 470 -21.11 6.40 19.45
C VAL A 470 -20.74 5.14 20.23
N ASN A 471 -21.72 4.40 20.72
CA ASN A 471 -21.50 3.15 21.46
C ASN A 471 -20.75 2.12 20.61
N GLU A 472 -21.09 2.00 19.32
CA GLU A 472 -20.34 1.17 18.38
C GLU A 472 -18.88 1.61 18.28
N GLY A 473 -18.62 2.93 18.17
CA GLY A 473 -17.27 3.49 18.11
C GLY A 473 -16.46 3.22 19.37
N LEU A 474 -17.05 3.41 20.55
CA LEU A 474 -16.41 3.14 21.84
C LEU A 474 -16.11 1.64 22.04
N THR A 475 -17.04 0.76 21.63
CA THR A 475 -16.83 -0.69 21.67
C THR A 475 -15.71 -1.15 20.72
N ASP A 476 -15.68 -0.63 19.48
CA ASP A 476 -14.61 -0.96 18.52
C ASP A 476 -13.24 -0.44 18.99
N GLN A 477 -13.21 0.68 19.72
CA GLN A 477 -12.03 1.25 20.35
C GLN A 477 -11.39 0.29 21.37
N GLU A 478 -12.20 -0.37 22.22
CA GLU A 478 -11.68 -1.37 23.17
C GLU A 478 -11.03 -2.56 22.44
N ARG A 479 -11.60 -2.97 21.32
CA ARG A 479 -11.08 -4.06 20.49
C ARG A 479 -9.79 -3.69 19.76
N THR A 480 -9.69 -2.45 19.25
CA THR A 480 -8.59 -2.02 18.37
C THR A 480 -7.48 -1.27 19.09
N GLY A 481 -7.78 -0.65 20.22
CA GLY A 481 -6.88 0.27 20.94
C GLY A 481 -6.75 1.64 20.26
N GLN A 482 -7.52 1.94 19.21
CA GLN A 482 -7.55 3.26 18.57
C GLN A 482 -8.31 4.25 19.45
N ARG A 483 -7.62 5.18 20.10
CA ARG A 483 -8.20 6.12 21.07
C ARG A 483 -8.16 7.59 20.64
N ARG A 484 -7.68 7.89 19.45
CA ARG A 484 -7.54 9.27 18.95
C ARG A 484 -8.85 10.06 19.07
N TRP A 485 -9.99 9.45 18.77
CA TRP A 485 -11.30 10.10 18.75
C TRP A 485 -12.17 9.83 19.99
N GLU A 486 -11.59 9.23 21.04
CA GLU A 486 -12.31 8.87 22.28
C GLU A 486 -12.99 10.07 22.93
N ALA A 487 -12.29 11.20 23.06
CA ALA A 487 -12.86 12.42 23.62
C ALA A 487 -14.02 12.96 22.78
N GLU A 488 -13.88 12.95 21.46
CA GLU A 488 -14.93 13.44 20.53
C GLU A 488 -16.14 12.52 20.51
N LEU A 489 -15.98 11.20 20.56
CA LEU A 489 -17.08 10.25 20.68
C LEU A 489 -17.88 10.49 21.97
N ASN A 490 -17.22 10.63 23.12
CA ASN A 490 -17.90 10.95 24.38
C ASN A 490 -18.62 12.31 24.31
N ARG A 491 -18.04 13.33 23.65
CA ARG A 491 -18.69 14.63 23.46
C ARG A 491 -19.97 14.48 22.60
N LEU A 492 -19.92 13.71 21.53
CA LEU A 492 -21.06 13.48 20.65
C LEU A 492 -22.15 12.64 21.33
N GLU A 493 -21.79 11.72 22.23
CA GLU A 493 -22.76 11.06 23.12
C GLU A 493 -23.53 12.09 23.93
N GLY A 494 -22.79 13.02 24.57
CA GLY A 494 -23.41 14.09 25.34
C GLY A 494 -24.33 14.98 24.49
N VAL A 495 -23.94 15.29 23.24
CA VAL A 495 -24.81 16.06 22.31
C VAL A 495 -26.09 15.29 21.98
N ALA A 496 -26.01 14.00 21.70
CA ALA A 496 -27.17 13.18 21.40
C ALA A 496 -28.11 13.01 22.62
N LEU A 497 -27.53 12.77 23.82
CA LEU A 497 -28.30 12.67 25.09
C LEU A 497 -28.96 13.99 25.45
N PHE A 498 -28.31 15.10 25.18
CA PHE A 498 -28.89 16.43 25.35
C PHE A 498 -30.14 16.61 24.46
N GLY A 499 -30.05 16.23 23.18
CA GLY A 499 -31.20 16.24 22.27
C GLY A 499 -32.36 15.33 22.70
N LEU A 500 -32.06 14.27 23.46
CA LEU A 500 -33.07 13.40 24.09
C LEU A 500 -33.65 13.94 25.42
N ASN A 501 -33.20 15.13 25.82
CA ASN A 501 -33.55 15.73 27.14
C ASN A 501 -33.05 14.88 28.34
N ARG A 502 -32.04 14.01 28.14
CA ARG A 502 -31.38 13.20 29.19
C ARG A 502 -30.22 13.98 29.79
N LEU A 503 -30.54 15.10 30.46
CA LEU A 503 -29.58 16.16 30.76
C LEU A 503 -28.47 15.75 31.74
N ASP A 504 -28.75 14.86 32.71
CA ASP A 504 -27.72 14.40 33.66
C ASP A 504 -26.74 13.42 33.00
N GLU A 505 -27.22 12.58 32.11
CA GLU A 505 -26.40 11.68 31.30
C GLU A 505 -25.57 12.45 30.27
N ALA A 506 -26.16 13.47 29.63
CA ALA A 506 -25.44 14.38 28.74
C ALA A 506 -24.26 15.07 29.47
N ARG A 507 -24.51 15.55 30.69
CA ARG A 507 -23.48 16.12 31.54
C ARG A 507 -22.37 15.12 31.84
N ALA A 508 -22.72 13.90 32.24
CA ALA A 508 -21.74 12.84 32.53
C ALA A 508 -20.87 12.51 31.31
N ALA A 509 -21.47 12.47 30.12
CA ALA A 509 -20.76 12.24 28.86
C ALA A 509 -19.81 13.39 28.51
N PHE A 510 -20.21 14.65 28.65
CA PHE A 510 -19.32 15.80 28.45
C PHE A 510 -18.16 15.85 29.47
N GLU A 511 -18.44 15.50 30.74
CA GLU A 511 -17.37 15.37 31.76
C GLU A 511 -16.41 14.23 31.42
N ALA A 512 -16.90 13.11 30.86
CA ALA A 512 -16.07 12.02 30.36
C ALA A 512 -15.18 12.51 29.20
N ALA A 513 -15.74 13.23 28.23
CA ALA A 513 -14.99 13.82 27.11
C ALA A 513 -13.85 14.72 27.61
N LEU A 514 -14.11 15.58 28.61
CA LEU A 514 -13.09 16.45 29.22
C LEU A 514 -11.98 15.64 29.91
N ARG A 515 -12.35 14.61 30.69
CA ARG A 515 -11.36 13.76 31.36
C ARG A 515 -10.46 13.06 30.35
N VAL A 516 -11.04 12.55 29.27
CA VAL A 516 -10.29 11.89 28.19
C VAL A 516 -9.38 12.88 27.48
N ALA A 517 -9.89 14.03 27.05
CA ALA A 517 -9.11 15.05 26.35
C ALA A 517 -7.91 15.54 27.19
N ARG A 518 -8.10 15.76 28.50
CA ARG A 518 -7.03 16.12 29.43
C ARG A 518 -5.98 15.03 29.59
N ARG A 519 -6.41 13.77 29.75
CA ARG A 519 -5.49 12.62 29.81
C ARG A 519 -4.66 12.50 28.52
N GLN A 520 -5.26 12.75 27.38
CA GLN A 520 -4.62 12.74 26.07
C GLN A 520 -3.81 14.01 25.77
N GLN A 521 -3.90 15.04 26.57
CA GLN A 521 -3.37 16.38 26.27
C GLN A 521 -3.92 16.97 24.97
N ALA A 522 -5.10 16.54 24.55
CA ALA A 522 -5.76 16.95 23.31
C ALA A 522 -6.56 18.25 23.51
N LYS A 523 -5.87 19.39 23.54
CA LYS A 523 -6.44 20.71 23.84
C LYS A 523 -7.60 21.09 22.91
N SER A 524 -7.52 20.76 21.63
CA SER A 524 -8.62 21.03 20.69
C SER A 524 -9.91 20.27 21.07
N TYR A 525 -9.78 19.02 21.49
CA TYR A 525 -10.93 18.26 21.99
C TYR A 525 -11.36 18.70 23.38
N GLU A 526 -10.43 19.11 24.24
CA GLU A 526 -10.77 19.73 25.56
C GLU A 526 -11.62 20.97 25.37
N LEU A 527 -11.26 21.84 24.41
CA LEU A 527 -12.03 23.05 24.11
C LEU A 527 -13.46 22.72 23.65
N ARG A 528 -13.61 21.79 22.69
CA ARG A 528 -14.92 21.35 22.20
C ARG A 528 -15.80 20.76 23.30
N ALA A 529 -15.22 19.94 24.18
CA ALA A 529 -15.92 19.35 25.31
C ALA A 529 -16.31 20.42 26.36
N ALA A 530 -15.40 21.36 26.65
CA ALA A 530 -15.67 22.48 27.58
C ALA A 530 -16.78 23.40 27.05
N VAL A 531 -16.78 23.74 25.76
CA VAL A 531 -17.86 24.52 25.12
C VAL A 531 -19.20 23.79 25.24
N SER A 532 -19.25 22.47 24.97
CA SER A 532 -20.47 21.68 25.06
C SER A 532 -21.03 21.64 26.49
N LEU A 533 -20.17 21.41 27.48
CA LEU A 533 -20.56 21.39 28.89
C LEU A 533 -20.96 22.78 29.40
N ALA A 534 -20.24 23.84 29.02
CA ALA A 534 -20.56 25.22 29.41
C ALA A 534 -21.92 25.67 28.84
N ARG A 535 -22.28 25.28 27.61
CA ARG A 535 -23.61 25.52 27.04
C ARG A 535 -24.71 24.86 27.89
N LEU A 536 -24.55 23.58 28.22
CA LEU A 536 -25.49 22.85 29.08
C LEU A 536 -25.65 23.50 30.46
N MET A 537 -24.52 23.93 31.07
CA MET A 537 -24.54 24.63 32.37
C MET A 537 -25.21 25.99 32.26
N GLY A 538 -24.93 26.76 31.21
CA GLY A 538 -25.56 28.07 30.95
C GLY A 538 -27.06 28.00 30.80
N GLU A 539 -27.60 26.99 30.06
CA GLU A 539 -29.04 26.74 29.92
C GLU A 539 -29.71 26.36 31.24
N ARG A 540 -28.97 25.74 32.15
CA ARG A 540 -29.43 25.46 33.53
C ARG A 540 -29.20 26.63 34.52
N GLY A 541 -28.90 27.82 34.03
CA GLY A 541 -28.70 29.03 34.86
C GLY A 541 -27.37 29.07 35.60
N ARG A 542 -26.44 28.11 35.38
CA ARG A 542 -25.15 28.02 36.10
C ARG A 542 -24.03 28.78 35.33
N ARG A 543 -24.30 30.05 34.98
CA ARG A 543 -23.42 30.85 34.11
C ARG A 543 -22.01 31.05 34.67
N ALA A 544 -21.90 31.34 35.98
CA ALA A 544 -20.61 31.56 36.64
C ALA A 544 -19.73 30.28 36.52
N GLU A 545 -20.29 29.13 36.86
CA GLU A 545 -19.58 27.86 36.80
C GLU A 545 -19.20 27.49 35.34
N ALA A 546 -20.08 27.78 34.37
CA ALA A 546 -19.80 27.58 32.94
C ALA A 546 -18.61 28.45 32.49
N ARG A 547 -18.54 29.71 32.95
CA ARG A 547 -17.43 30.61 32.67
C ARG A 547 -16.14 30.15 33.33
N ASP A 548 -16.20 29.74 34.60
CA ASP A 548 -15.04 29.23 35.35
C ASP A 548 -14.45 27.97 34.75
N LEU A 549 -15.31 27.14 34.09
CA LEU A 549 -14.87 25.98 33.33
C LEU A 549 -14.19 26.35 32.00
N LEU A 550 -14.81 27.24 31.21
CA LEU A 550 -14.39 27.49 29.83
C LEU A 550 -13.22 28.49 29.73
N ALA A 551 -13.20 29.52 30.56
CA ALA A 551 -12.20 30.61 30.46
C ALA A 551 -10.75 30.11 30.59
N PRO A 552 -10.38 29.24 31.55
CA PRO A 552 -9.01 28.71 31.62
C PRO A 552 -8.64 27.84 30.39
N VAL A 553 -9.58 27.07 29.85
CA VAL A 553 -9.34 26.24 28.65
C VAL A 553 -9.07 27.14 27.46
N TYR A 554 -9.94 28.13 27.20
CA TYR A 554 -9.73 29.12 26.13
C TYR A 554 -8.42 29.89 26.29
N GLY A 555 -8.10 30.36 27.51
CA GLY A 555 -6.88 31.11 27.81
C GLY A 555 -5.58 30.31 27.67
N SER A 556 -5.64 28.98 27.51
CA SER A 556 -4.47 28.13 27.28
C SER A 556 -3.99 28.09 25.85
N PHE A 557 -4.76 28.64 24.89
CA PHE A 557 -4.38 28.73 23.48
C PHE A 557 -3.53 29.96 23.19
N THR A 558 -2.53 29.81 22.34
CA THR A 558 -1.60 30.85 21.92
C THR A 558 -1.70 31.20 20.43
N GLU A 559 -2.43 30.40 19.66
CA GLU A 559 -2.65 30.54 18.21
C GLU A 559 -4.01 29.97 17.80
N GLY A 560 -4.36 30.05 16.52
CA GLY A 560 -5.57 29.46 15.97
C GLY A 560 -6.86 30.24 16.27
N PHE A 561 -6.78 31.51 16.70
CA PHE A 561 -7.93 32.32 17.07
C PHE A 561 -8.92 32.61 15.93
N ASP A 562 -8.50 32.33 14.70
CA ASP A 562 -9.37 32.40 13.52
C ASP A 562 -10.16 31.11 13.25
N THR A 563 -9.88 30.03 13.96
CA THR A 563 -10.61 28.77 13.84
C THR A 563 -12.02 28.89 14.38
N THR A 564 -12.94 28.09 13.86
CA THR A 564 -14.34 28.05 14.27
C THR A 564 -14.47 27.72 15.77
N ASP A 565 -13.69 26.76 16.26
CA ASP A 565 -13.75 26.30 17.66
C ASP A 565 -13.41 27.43 18.65
N LEU A 566 -12.34 28.22 18.39
CA LEU A 566 -11.96 29.32 19.26
C LEU A 566 -12.90 30.53 19.16
N LYS A 567 -13.44 30.81 17.95
CA LYS A 567 -14.47 31.84 17.78
C LYS A 567 -15.76 31.50 18.54
N GLU A 568 -16.21 30.23 18.47
CA GLU A 568 -17.39 29.77 19.22
C GLU A 568 -17.15 29.82 20.74
N ALA A 569 -15.98 29.39 21.21
CA ALA A 569 -15.64 29.48 22.63
C ALA A 569 -15.63 30.92 23.13
N LYS A 570 -15.05 31.86 22.37
CA LYS A 570 -15.05 33.28 22.69
C LYS A 570 -16.47 33.86 22.76
N ALA A 571 -17.29 33.59 21.73
CA ALA A 571 -18.67 34.04 21.69
C ALA A 571 -19.50 33.53 22.88
N LEU A 572 -19.27 32.27 23.29
CA LEU A 572 -19.93 31.70 24.47
C LEU A 572 -19.46 32.37 25.76
N LEU A 573 -18.16 32.63 25.93
CA LEU A 573 -17.63 33.36 27.06
C LEU A 573 -18.23 34.76 27.20
N ASP A 574 -18.40 35.48 26.09
CA ASP A 574 -19.03 36.80 26.04
C ASP A 574 -20.53 36.74 26.41
N GLN A 575 -21.24 35.65 26.07
CA GLN A 575 -22.61 35.41 26.49
C GLN A 575 -22.77 35.04 27.97
N LEU A 576 -21.75 34.42 28.57
CA LEU A 576 -21.71 34.01 29.97
C LEU A 576 -21.24 35.15 30.92
N ALA A 577 -20.68 36.22 30.37
CA ALA A 577 -20.32 37.40 31.13
C ALA A 577 -21.58 38.14 31.59
#